data_f5faafb80c59044df6bb4edbfe26b477
#
_entry.id   f5faafb80c59044df6bb4edbfe26b477
#
_cell.length_a   1.000
_cell.length_b   1.000
_cell.length_c   1.000
_cell.angle_alpha   90.00
_cell.angle_beta   90.00
_cell.angle_gamma   90.00
#
_symmetry.space_group_name_H-M   'P 1'
#
loop_
_entity.id
_entity.type
_entity.pdbx_description
1 polymer ?
#
loop_
_entity_poly.entity_id
_entity_poly.type
_entity_poly.pdbx_seq_one_letter_code
_entity_poly.pdbx_strand_id
1 'polypeptide(L)'
;MSRTQRTNEGRGRLGSVLSGIAVALGCVLFLGGFVWGAIQYQPYTVPTGSMAPTIGSGDRVLAQRIDGDEVRRGDIVVFEQSTWGDLPMVKRVVGIGGDRISCCQDGKLTVNGKDIAEPYLLDQGEAAVATRIPATTVPEGRLFLLGDERSGSLDSTAHLTDGENGTVSRKAVKARVDAVAWPMERFGMLERPDGFSALPGGTSEPGPLRLMAIAVVAGMVLVLGGAAYGPVARRAGRRRAGSGTQETAGVG
;
A
#
# COMPACT_ATOMS: atom_id res chain seq x y z
N MET A 1 22.36 11.58 60.31
CA MET A 1 22.73 10.85 59.11
C MET A 1 21.47 10.22 58.48
N SER A 2 20.71 10.95 57.65
CA SER A 2 19.50 10.41 57.00
C SER A 2 19.01 11.31 55.87
N ARG A 3 19.84 11.54 54.81
CA ARG A 3 19.42 12.36 53.67
C ARG A 3 19.69 11.74 52.30
N THR A 4 20.29 10.55 52.23
CA THR A 4 20.72 9.94 50.95
C THR A 4 19.78 8.84 50.42
N GLN A 5 18.82 8.36 51.20
CA GLN A 5 17.91 7.28 50.73
C GLN A 5 16.70 7.77 49.94
N ARG A 6 16.27 9.03 50.08
CA ARG A 6 15.06 9.54 49.41
C ARG A 6 15.19 9.79 47.91
N THR A 7 16.39 9.95 47.37
CA THR A 7 16.60 10.27 45.96
C THR A 7 16.59 9.03 45.02
N ASN A 8 16.77 7.82 45.56
CA ASN A 8 16.80 6.59 44.77
C ASN A 8 15.41 5.99 44.51
N GLU A 9 14.46 6.19 45.42
CA GLU A 9 13.07 5.71 45.22
C GLU A 9 12.32 6.50 44.14
N GLY A 10 12.60 7.81 44.02
CA GLY A 10 11.96 8.65 42.99
C GLY A 10 12.35 8.26 41.54
N ARG A 11 13.62 7.89 41.33
CA ARG A 11 14.10 7.47 40.00
C ARG A 11 13.54 6.12 39.56
N GLY A 12 13.33 5.18 40.48
CA GLY A 12 12.71 3.88 40.20
C GLY A 12 11.21 4.00 39.81
N ARG A 13 10.50 4.91 40.49
CA ARG A 13 9.08 5.19 40.19
C ARG A 13 8.90 5.91 38.87
N LEU A 14 9.70 6.92 38.56
CA LEU A 14 9.65 7.62 37.27
C LEU A 14 9.94 6.66 36.10
N GLY A 15 10.94 5.78 36.24
CA GLY A 15 11.27 4.80 35.21
C GLY A 15 10.11 3.77 34.96
N SER A 16 9.44 3.33 36.01
CA SER A 16 8.31 2.40 35.87
C SER A 16 7.07 3.09 35.26
N VAL A 17 6.82 4.34 35.60
CA VAL A 17 5.72 5.13 35.03
C VAL A 17 5.98 5.39 33.55
N LEU A 18 7.18 5.82 33.17
CA LEU A 18 7.55 6.03 31.75
C LEU A 18 7.45 4.75 30.92
N SER A 19 7.93 3.62 31.48
CA SER A 19 7.77 2.30 30.84
C SER A 19 6.29 1.94 30.66
N GLY A 20 5.46 2.16 31.69
CA GLY A 20 4.02 1.91 31.60
C GLY A 20 3.33 2.77 30.51
N ILE A 21 3.66 4.07 30.46
CA ILE A 21 3.15 4.99 29.43
C ILE A 21 3.60 4.55 28.04
N ALA A 22 4.88 4.21 27.87
CA ALA A 22 5.41 3.74 26.58
C ALA A 22 4.70 2.48 26.09
N VAL A 23 4.47 1.49 26.97
CA VAL A 23 3.73 0.27 26.64
C VAL A 23 2.27 0.59 26.29
N ALA A 24 1.60 1.42 27.08
CA ALA A 24 0.20 1.79 26.82
C ALA A 24 0.05 2.52 25.48
N LEU A 25 0.89 3.53 25.21
CA LEU A 25 0.91 4.24 23.93
C LEU A 25 1.27 3.31 22.78
N GLY A 26 2.23 2.42 22.98
CA GLY A 26 2.64 1.41 22.02
C GLY A 26 1.48 0.46 21.65
N CYS A 27 0.71 0.01 22.63
CA CYS A 27 -0.48 -0.81 22.40
C CYS A 27 -1.55 -0.05 21.59
N VAL A 28 -1.80 1.21 21.92
CA VAL A 28 -2.77 2.04 21.19
C VAL A 28 -2.35 2.23 19.73
N LEU A 29 -1.08 2.54 19.47
CA LEU A 29 -0.56 2.70 18.11
C LEU A 29 -0.57 1.38 17.33
N PHE A 30 -0.13 0.29 17.96
CA PHE A 30 -0.08 -1.03 17.32
C PHE A 30 -1.48 -1.53 16.96
N LEU A 31 -2.38 -1.60 17.94
CA LEU A 31 -3.74 -2.09 17.73
C LEU A 31 -4.56 -1.14 16.85
N GLY A 32 -4.44 0.18 17.10
CA GLY A 32 -5.13 1.19 16.31
C GLY A 32 -4.69 1.19 14.85
N GLY A 33 -3.38 1.12 14.59
CA GLY A 33 -2.84 1.03 13.23
C GLY A 33 -3.27 -0.26 12.51
N PHE A 34 -3.28 -1.38 13.22
CA PHE A 34 -3.72 -2.67 12.67
C PHE A 34 -5.22 -2.68 12.35
N VAL A 35 -6.06 -2.24 13.29
CA VAL A 35 -7.52 -2.16 13.08
C VAL A 35 -7.85 -1.19 11.95
N TRP A 36 -7.22 -0.03 11.92
CA TRP A 36 -7.40 0.92 10.83
C TRP A 36 -7.02 0.31 9.48
N GLY A 37 -5.87 -0.40 9.40
CA GLY A 37 -5.45 -1.12 8.21
C GLY A 37 -6.47 -2.17 7.76
N ALA A 38 -7.00 -2.97 8.68
CA ALA A 38 -7.99 -4.01 8.37
C ALA A 38 -9.34 -3.44 7.87
N ILE A 39 -9.71 -2.23 8.30
CA ILE A 39 -10.91 -1.53 7.83
C ILE A 39 -10.68 -0.96 6.42
N GLN A 40 -9.53 -0.33 6.18
CA GLN A 40 -9.25 0.40 4.94
C GLN A 40 -8.75 -0.50 3.81
N TYR A 41 -8.03 -1.59 4.13
CA TYR A 41 -7.39 -2.44 3.14
C TYR A 41 -7.98 -3.85 3.14
N GLN A 42 -7.95 -4.44 1.95
CA GLN A 42 -8.34 -5.82 1.73
C GLN A 42 -7.23 -6.52 0.93
N PRO A 43 -6.80 -7.72 1.34
CA PRO A 43 -5.87 -8.52 0.56
C PRO A 43 -6.60 -9.22 -0.59
N TYR A 44 -5.95 -9.24 -1.77
CA TYR A 44 -6.39 -10.03 -2.92
C TYR A 44 -5.23 -10.89 -3.41
N THR A 45 -5.55 -12.08 -3.93
CA THR A 45 -4.58 -12.89 -4.68
C THR A 45 -4.85 -12.72 -6.16
N VAL A 46 -3.81 -12.39 -6.94
CA VAL A 46 -3.90 -12.16 -8.38
C VAL A 46 -3.61 -13.47 -9.10
N PRO A 47 -4.61 -14.14 -9.72
CA PRO A 47 -4.41 -15.49 -10.24
C PRO A 47 -3.71 -15.54 -11.61
N THR A 48 -3.66 -14.42 -12.33
CA THR A 48 -3.17 -14.35 -13.72
C THR A 48 -1.99 -13.38 -13.86
N GLY A 49 -1.22 -13.53 -14.95
CA GLY A 49 -0.10 -12.65 -15.27
C GLY A 49 -0.47 -11.38 -16.04
N SER A 50 -1.77 -11.06 -16.20
CA SER A 50 -2.22 -9.94 -17.04
C SER A 50 -1.72 -8.56 -16.61
N MET A 51 -1.17 -8.45 -15.40
CA MET A 51 -0.58 -7.23 -14.85
C MET A 51 0.95 -7.30 -14.72
N ALA A 52 1.58 -8.32 -15.31
CA ALA A 52 3.05 -8.41 -15.34
C ALA A 52 3.64 -7.26 -16.19
N PRO A 53 4.81 -6.73 -15.80
CA PRO A 53 5.66 -7.12 -14.68
C PRO A 53 5.24 -6.51 -13.35
N THR A 54 4.30 -5.56 -13.33
CA THR A 54 3.92 -4.79 -12.13
C THR A 54 3.39 -5.70 -11.02
N ILE A 55 2.50 -6.63 -11.39
CA ILE A 55 1.93 -7.62 -10.49
C ILE A 55 1.96 -8.98 -11.22
N GLY A 56 2.62 -9.95 -10.62
CA GLY A 56 2.75 -11.29 -11.17
C GLY A 56 1.59 -12.22 -10.80
N SER A 57 1.50 -13.34 -11.53
CA SER A 57 0.58 -14.42 -11.14
C SER A 57 0.95 -14.99 -9.77
N GLY A 58 -0.04 -15.17 -8.90
CA GLY A 58 0.13 -15.65 -7.52
C GLY A 58 0.47 -14.55 -6.51
N ASP A 59 0.70 -13.31 -6.93
CA ASP A 59 0.96 -12.20 -6.01
C ASP A 59 -0.23 -11.95 -5.10
N ARG A 60 0.08 -11.59 -3.86
CA ARG A 60 -0.89 -11.05 -2.91
C ARG A 60 -0.71 -9.55 -2.81
N VAL A 61 -1.76 -8.83 -3.09
CA VAL A 61 -1.77 -7.37 -3.09
C VAL A 61 -2.63 -6.83 -1.95
N LEU A 62 -2.29 -5.64 -1.48
CA LEU A 62 -3.12 -4.87 -0.55
C LEU A 62 -3.83 -3.79 -1.36
N ALA A 63 -5.14 -3.85 -1.36
CA ALA A 63 -5.99 -2.90 -2.05
C ALA A 63 -6.82 -2.08 -1.06
N GLN A 64 -6.75 -0.76 -1.20
CA GLN A 64 -7.55 0.19 -0.43
C GLN A 64 -9.00 0.16 -0.92
N ARG A 65 -9.93 0.04 0.00
CA ARG A 65 -11.35 0.23 -0.31
C ARG A 65 -11.59 1.69 -0.64
N ILE A 66 -12.05 1.95 -1.84
CA ILE A 66 -12.35 3.29 -2.34
C ILE A 66 -13.67 3.28 -3.08
N ASP A 67 -14.29 4.44 -3.20
CA ASP A 67 -15.39 4.65 -4.13
C ASP A 67 -14.87 4.82 -5.56
N GLY A 68 -15.66 4.38 -6.54
CA GLY A 68 -15.27 4.49 -7.95
C GLY A 68 -15.00 5.93 -8.41
N ASP A 69 -15.58 6.92 -7.74
CA ASP A 69 -15.38 8.35 -8.06
C ASP A 69 -13.98 8.87 -7.67
N GLU A 70 -13.30 8.19 -6.74
CA GLU A 70 -11.92 8.49 -6.35
C GLU A 70 -10.88 8.00 -7.37
N VAL A 71 -11.27 7.08 -8.25
CA VAL A 71 -10.37 6.47 -9.25
C VAL A 71 -9.83 7.51 -10.23
N ARG A 72 -8.53 7.45 -10.48
CA ARG A 72 -7.81 8.29 -11.45
C ARG A 72 -7.06 7.43 -12.45
N ARG A 73 -6.58 8.07 -13.52
CA ARG A 73 -5.71 7.42 -14.51
C ARG A 73 -4.41 6.94 -13.84
N GLY A 74 -3.92 5.80 -14.28
CA GLY A 74 -2.74 5.16 -13.70
C GLY A 74 -3.02 4.28 -12.49
N ASP A 75 -4.20 4.36 -11.86
CA ASP A 75 -4.58 3.48 -10.77
C ASP A 75 -4.71 2.03 -11.24
N ILE A 76 -4.26 1.10 -10.41
CA ILE A 76 -4.58 -0.32 -10.58
C ILE A 76 -5.78 -0.62 -9.69
N VAL A 77 -6.86 -1.10 -10.29
CA VAL A 77 -8.12 -1.32 -9.59
C VAL A 77 -8.53 -2.79 -9.58
N VAL A 78 -9.15 -3.19 -8.49
CA VAL A 78 -9.91 -4.44 -8.39
C VAL A 78 -11.35 -4.10 -8.71
N PHE A 79 -11.95 -4.79 -9.68
CA PHE A 79 -13.32 -4.56 -10.13
C PHE A 79 -14.04 -5.85 -10.45
N GLU A 80 -15.36 -5.80 -10.47
CA GLU A 80 -16.24 -6.92 -10.82
C GLU A 80 -17.16 -6.48 -11.97
N GLN A 81 -17.06 -7.15 -13.10
CA GLN A 81 -17.88 -6.91 -14.30
C GLN A 81 -18.44 -8.23 -14.80
N SER A 82 -19.69 -8.50 -14.52
CA SER A 82 -20.33 -9.79 -14.83
C SER A 82 -20.32 -10.17 -16.31
N THR A 83 -20.27 -9.17 -17.21
CA THR A 83 -20.15 -9.41 -18.65
C THR A 83 -18.75 -9.89 -19.08
N TRP A 84 -17.73 -9.69 -18.23
CA TRP A 84 -16.34 -10.11 -18.48
C TRP A 84 -15.97 -11.38 -17.70
N GLY A 85 -16.71 -11.69 -16.64
CA GLY A 85 -16.53 -12.87 -15.80
C GLY A 85 -17.08 -12.69 -14.40
N ASP A 86 -17.19 -13.79 -13.66
CA ASP A 86 -17.80 -13.82 -12.33
C ASP A 86 -16.81 -13.58 -11.18
N LEU A 87 -15.52 -13.41 -11.51
CA LEU A 87 -14.46 -13.23 -10.51
C LEU A 87 -13.94 -11.80 -10.53
N PRO A 88 -13.46 -11.30 -9.38
CA PRO A 88 -12.76 -10.02 -9.32
C PRO A 88 -11.53 -10.02 -10.24
N MET A 89 -11.39 -8.95 -11.01
CA MET A 89 -10.29 -8.73 -11.94
C MET A 89 -9.43 -7.55 -11.49
N VAL A 90 -8.17 -7.57 -11.91
CA VAL A 90 -7.20 -6.49 -11.62
C VAL A 90 -6.70 -5.93 -12.94
N LYS A 91 -6.88 -4.62 -13.18
CA LYS A 91 -6.42 -3.90 -14.38
C LYS A 91 -6.01 -2.47 -14.03
N ARG A 92 -5.24 -1.86 -14.95
CA ARG A 92 -4.85 -0.45 -14.87
C ARG A 92 -5.86 0.44 -15.58
N VAL A 93 -6.21 1.53 -14.93
CA VAL A 93 -7.06 2.59 -15.50
C VAL A 93 -6.22 3.44 -16.44
N VAL A 94 -6.52 3.40 -17.72
CA VAL A 94 -5.85 4.24 -18.73
C VAL A 94 -6.73 5.38 -19.22
N GLY A 95 -8.04 5.30 -18.98
CA GLY A 95 -8.99 6.36 -19.31
C GLY A 95 -10.17 6.42 -18.37
N ILE A 96 -10.68 7.63 -18.21
CA ILE A 96 -11.85 7.95 -17.39
C ILE A 96 -12.90 8.66 -18.24
N GLY A 97 -14.12 8.82 -17.73
CA GLY A 97 -15.22 9.50 -18.43
C GLY A 97 -14.79 10.83 -19.06
N GLY A 98 -15.17 11.05 -20.31
CA GLY A 98 -14.79 12.19 -21.14
C GLY A 98 -13.47 12.01 -21.93
N ASP A 99 -12.63 11.00 -21.62
CA ASP A 99 -11.38 10.78 -22.34
C ASP A 99 -11.60 10.20 -23.74
N ARG A 100 -10.76 10.62 -24.66
CA ARG A 100 -10.59 9.98 -25.97
C ARG A 100 -9.27 9.21 -25.97
N ILE A 101 -9.36 7.90 -26.12
CA ILE A 101 -8.23 6.98 -26.09
C ILE A 101 -8.01 6.43 -27.49
N SER A 102 -6.76 6.28 -27.90
CA SER A 102 -6.36 5.53 -29.08
C SER A 102 -5.01 4.87 -28.87
N CYS A 103 -4.74 3.78 -29.55
CA CYS A 103 -3.46 3.11 -29.65
C CYS A 103 -3.37 2.35 -30.98
N CYS A 104 -2.29 2.15 -31.60
CA CYS A 104 -0.91 2.63 -31.38
C CYS A 104 -0.38 2.98 -32.76
N GLN A 105 -0.51 4.23 -33.19
CA GLN A 105 0.02 4.63 -34.50
C GLN A 105 1.54 4.62 -34.51
N ASP A 106 2.15 5.10 -33.42
CA ASP A 106 3.62 5.16 -33.26
C ASP A 106 4.10 4.37 -32.02
N GLY A 107 3.39 3.27 -31.71
CA GLY A 107 3.75 2.42 -30.58
C GLY A 107 3.34 2.95 -29.20
N LYS A 108 2.57 4.05 -29.13
CA LYS A 108 2.22 4.71 -27.88
C LYS A 108 0.72 4.77 -27.64
N LEU A 109 0.34 4.62 -26.39
CA LEU A 109 -1.00 4.95 -25.92
C LEU A 109 -1.20 6.47 -25.97
N THR A 110 -2.29 6.91 -26.59
CA THR A 110 -2.64 8.34 -26.66
C THR A 110 -3.93 8.59 -25.89
N VAL A 111 -3.91 9.57 -25.00
CA VAL A 111 -5.10 10.03 -24.25
C VAL A 111 -5.29 11.52 -24.49
N ASN A 112 -6.45 11.89 -25.02
CA ASN A 112 -6.79 13.29 -25.36
C ASN A 112 -5.76 13.95 -26.27
N GLY A 113 -5.19 13.19 -27.22
CA GLY A 113 -4.19 13.65 -28.16
C GLY A 113 -2.78 13.80 -27.57
N LYS A 114 -2.54 13.34 -26.35
CA LYS A 114 -1.21 13.32 -25.71
C LYS A 114 -0.70 11.88 -25.62
N ASP A 115 0.54 11.67 -26.02
CA ASP A 115 1.24 10.40 -25.85
C ASP A 115 1.53 10.16 -24.37
N ILE A 116 1.23 8.96 -23.92
CA ILE A 116 1.44 8.54 -22.54
C ILE A 116 2.72 7.71 -22.45
N ALA A 117 3.62 8.11 -21.57
CA ALA A 117 4.78 7.30 -21.22
C ALA A 117 4.34 6.17 -20.28
N GLU A 118 4.65 4.94 -20.67
CA GLU A 118 4.26 3.72 -19.94
C GLU A 118 5.50 2.90 -19.54
N PRO A 119 6.33 3.41 -18.59
CA PRO A 119 7.58 2.76 -18.20
C PRO A 119 7.39 1.42 -17.48
N TYR A 120 6.18 1.11 -17.08
CA TYR A 120 5.80 -0.13 -16.41
C TYR A 120 5.62 -1.32 -17.37
N LEU A 121 5.62 -1.11 -18.68
CA LEU A 121 5.54 -2.18 -19.68
C LEU A 121 6.92 -2.82 -19.88
N LEU A 122 6.96 -4.16 -19.99
CA LEU A 122 8.20 -4.92 -20.27
C LEU A 122 8.77 -4.58 -21.65
N ASP A 123 7.92 -4.59 -22.65
CA ASP A 123 8.28 -4.30 -24.04
C ASP A 123 7.23 -3.36 -24.64
N GLN A 124 7.65 -2.13 -24.87
CA GLN A 124 6.78 -1.10 -25.45
C GLN A 124 6.50 -1.36 -26.94
N GLY A 125 7.40 -2.02 -27.65
CA GLY A 125 7.25 -2.34 -29.07
C GLY A 125 6.23 -3.46 -29.29
N GLU A 126 6.36 -4.58 -28.60
CA GLU A 126 5.39 -5.69 -28.66
C GLU A 126 4.03 -5.28 -28.09
N ALA A 127 4.01 -4.54 -26.99
CA ALA A 127 2.78 -4.01 -26.41
C ALA A 127 2.00 -3.14 -27.39
N ALA A 128 2.69 -2.35 -28.19
CA ALA A 128 2.10 -1.50 -29.23
C ALA A 128 1.43 -2.31 -30.35
N VAL A 129 2.06 -3.41 -30.76
CA VAL A 129 1.51 -4.28 -31.81
C VAL A 129 0.30 -5.05 -31.30
N ALA A 130 0.33 -5.50 -30.06
CA ALA A 130 -0.75 -6.27 -29.43
C ALA A 130 -1.99 -5.43 -29.12
N THR A 131 -1.79 -4.11 -28.86
CA THR A 131 -2.87 -3.23 -28.37
C THR A 131 -3.36 -2.31 -29.48
N ARG A 132 -4.33 -2.74 -30.28
CA ARG A 132 -5.00 -1.84 -31.22
C ARG A 132 -6.27 -1.28 -30.61
N ILE A 133 -6.25 0.01 -30.28
CA ILE A 133 -7.45 0.72 -29.79
C ILE A 133 -7.84 1.75 -30.85
N PRO A 134 -8.96 1.56 -31.56
CA PRO A 134 -9.51 2.63 -32.39
C PRO A 134 -9.86 3.82 -31.52
N ALA A 135 -9.90 5.02 -32.08
CA ALA A 135 -10.22 6.22 -31.32
C ALA A 135 -11.57 6.07 -30.60
N THR A 136 -11.52 5.75 -29.31
CA THR A 136 -12.64 5.43 -28.45
C THR A 136 -12.85 6.53 -27.42
N THR A 137 -14.07 7.03 -27.28
CA THR A 137 -14.44 7.97 -26.21
C THR A 137 -15.02 7.20 -25.03
N VAL A 138 -14.48 7.42 -23.85
CA VAL A 138 -14.97 6.82 -22.60
C VAL A 138 -16.21 7.58 -22.15
N PRO A 139 -17.38 6.94 -22.01
CA PRO A 139 -18.58 7.59 -21.51
C PRO A 139 -18.42 8.10 -20.07
N GLU A 140 -19.18 9.12 -19.67
CA GLU A 140 -19.20 9.60 -18.28
C GLU A 140 -19.57 8.47 -17.31
N GLY A 141 -18.92 8.47 -16.14
CA GLY A 141 -19.10 7.43 -15.12
C GLY A 141 -18.48 6.07 -15.46
N ARG A 142 -17.67 5.99 -16.51
CA ARG A 142 -17.03 4.74 -16.96
C ARG A 142 -15.51 4.85 -16.97
N LEU A 143 -14.86 3.71 -17.06
CA LEU A 143 -13.40 3.54 -17.07
C LEU A 143 -12.99 2.71 -18.28
N PHE A 144 -11.81 2.99 -18.83
CA PHE A 144 -11.14 2.13 -19.81
C PHE A 144 -9.92 1.51 -19.14
N LEU A 145 -9.87 0.17 -19.16
CA LEU A 145 -8.95 -0.61 -18.34
C LEU A 145 -8.04 -1.46 -19.23
N LEU A 146 -6.73 -1.43 -18.97
CA LEU A 146 -5.76 -2.29 -19.67
C LEU A 146 -4.95 -3.13 -18.67
N GLY A 147 -4.52 -4.30 -19.13
CA GLY A 147 -3.46 -5.05 -18.48
C GLY A 147 -2.09 -4.45 -18.77
N ASP A 148 -1.15 -4.59 -17.85
CA ASP A 148 0.24 -4.19 -18.09
C ASP A 148 0.95 -5.20 -19.01
N GLU A 149 0.52 -6.48 -18.98
CA GLU A 149 0.89 -7.48 -20.00
C GLU A 149 -0.10 -7.37 -21.16
N ARG A 150 0.19 -6.53 -22.15
CA ARG A 150 -0.70 -6.13 -23.25
C ARG A 150 -1.11 -7.29 -24.16
N SER A 151 -0.23 -8.26 -24.39
CA SER A 151 -0.45 -9.34 -25.33
C SER A 151 -1.36 -10.45 -24.79
N GLY A 152 -1.35 -10.67 -23.47
CA GLY A 152 -2.08 -11.75 -22.79
C GLY A 152 -3.22 -11.28 -21.88
N SER A 153 -3.66 -10.02 -22.01
CA SER A 153 -4.69 -9.46 -21.13
C SER A 153 -6.07 -9.49 -21.79
N LEU A 154 -7.04 -10.13 -21.12
CA LEU A 154 -8.46 -9.90 -21.40
C LEU A 154 -8.87 -8.63 -20.65
N ASP A 155 -9.01 -7.53 -21.39
CA ASP A 155 -9.30 -6.21 -20.87
C ASP A 155 -10.22 -5.42 -21.81
N SER A 156 -10.27 -4.11 -21.71
CA SER A 156 -11.11 -3.24 -22.52
C SER A 156 -10.95 -3.48 -24.02
N THR A 157 -9.75 -3.89 -24.49
CA THR A 157 -9.49 -4.14 -25.90
C THR A 157 -10.21 -5.38 -26.42
N ALA A 158 -10.32 -6.42 -25.60
CA ALA A 158 -11.03 -7.65 -25.94
C ALA A 158 -12.56 -7.45 -26.00
N HIS A 159 -13.06 -6.39 -25.39
CA HIS A 159 -14.48 -6.09 -25.22
C HIS A 159 -14.97 -4.86 -26.03
N LEU A 160 -14.17 -4.36 -26.97
CA LEU A 160 -14.50 -3.17 -27.77
C LEU A 160 -15.79 -3.32 -28.59
N THR A 161 -16.15 -4.55 -28.95
CA THR A 161 -17.36 -4.85 -29.72
C THR A 161 -18.59 -5.14 -28.85
N ASP A 162 -18.41 -5.19 -27.54
CA ASP A 162 -19.51 -5.37 -26.59
C ASP A 162 -20.37 -4.10 -26.54
N GLY A 163 -21.62 -4.22 -26.09
CA GLY A 163 -22.56 -3.09 -26.05
C GLY A 163 -22.11 -1.89 -25.23
N GLU A 164 -21.03 -2.03 -24.45
CA GLU A 164 -20.42 -1.00 -23.62
C GLU A 164 -19.06 -0.50 -24.14
N ASN A 165 -18.69 -0.88 -25.38
CA ASN A 165 -17.43 -0.49 -26.05
C ASN A 165 -16.18 -0.73 -25.18
N GLY A 166 -16.12 -1.87 -24.49
CA GLY A 166 -15.00 -2.23 -23.62
C GLY A 166 -14.87 -1.39 -22.37
N THR A 167 -15.86 -0.57 -22.02
CA THR A 167 -15.75 0.27 -20.81
C THR A 167 -16.41 -0.39 -19.60
N VAL A 168 -15.90 -0.10 -18.40
CA VAL A 168 -16.37 -0.63 -17.12
C VAL A 168 -16.98 0.51 -16.31
N SER A 169 -18.10 0.25 -15.64
CA SER A 169 -18.71 1.25 -14.74
C SER A 169 -17.78 1.55 -13.56
N ARG A 170 -17.64 2.82 -13.17
CA ARG A 170 -16.94 3.20 -11.94
C ARG A 170 -17.50 2.48 -10.70
N LYS A 171 -18.80 2.21 -10.68
CA LYS A 171 -19.47 1.48 -9.58
C LYS A 171 -19.04 0.00 -9.47
N ALA A 172 -18.43 -0.55 -10.51
CA ALA A 172 -17.90 -1.91 -10.50
C ALA A 172 -16.56 -2.00 -9.71
N VAL A 173 -15.88 -0.87 -9.49
CA VAL A 173 -14.64 -0.83 -8.72
C VAL A 173 -14.92 -1.13 -7.25
N LYS A 174 -14.11 -2.03 -6.68
CA LYS A 174 -14.17 -2.44 -5.27
C LYS A 174 -13.03 -1.86 -4.44
N ALA A 175 -11.85 -1.74 -5.05
CA ALA A 175 -10.65 -1.28 -4.36
C ALA A 175 -9.57 -0.82 -5.35
N ARG A 176 -8.62 -0.04 -4.86
CA ARG A 176 -7.41 0.37 -5.57
C ARG A 176 -6.20 -0.32 -4.96
N VAL A 177 -5.38 -0.94 -5.79
CA VAL A 177 -4.17 -1.63 -5.34
C VAL A 177 -3.07 -0.61 -5.04
N ASP A 178 -2.56 -0.64 -3.80
CA ASP A 178 -1.51 0.27 -3.36
C ASP A 178 -0.16 -0.43 -3.14
N ALA A 179 -0.15 -1.75 -2.89
CA ALA A 179 1.09 -2.47 -2.61
C ALA A 179 1.01 -3.95 -2.98
N VAL A 180 2.16 -4.55 -3.29
CA VAL A 180 2.36 -6.00 -3.29
C VAL A 180 2.82 -6.41 -1.90
N ALA A 181 2.08 -7.34 -1.26
CA ALA A 181 2.39 -7.84 0.08
C ALA A 181 3.21 -9.14 0.05
N TRP A 182 3.11 -9.90 -1.02
CA TRP A 182 3.81 -11.18 -1.23
C TRP A 182 3.91 -11.46 -2.74
N PRO A 183 5.01 -12.02 -3.25
CA PRO A 183 6.20 -12.52 -2.54
C PRO A 183 7.14 -11.39 -2.08
N MET A 184 8.10 -11.73 -1.19
CA MET A 184 9.01 -10.74 -0.61
C MET A 184 9.94 -10.09 -1.65
N GLU A 185 10.22 -10.77 -2.77
CA GLU A 185 11.02 -10.23 -3.87
C GLU A 185 10.36 -9.05 -4.58
N ARG A 186 9.04 -8.96 -4.51
CA ARG A 186 8.23 -7.87 -5.10
C ARG A 186 7.49 -7.04 -4.04
N PHE A 187 7.79 -7.28 -2.76
CA PHE A 187 7.18 -6.53 -1.67
C PHE A 187 7.44 -5.04 -1.80
N GLY A 188 6.40 -4.23 -1.83
CA GLY A 188 6.55 -2.78 -1.89
C GLY A 188 5.27 -2.06 -2.30
N MET A 189 5.34 -0.73 -2.20
CA MET A 189 4.29 0.16 -2.70
C MET A 189 4.35 0.23 -4.23
N LEU A 190 3.19 0.22 -4.87
CA LEU A 190 3.08 0.44 -6.30
C LEU A 190 3.16 1.94 -6.61
N GLU A 191 4.01 2.27 -7.60
CA GLU A 191 4.17 3.64 -8.05
C GLU A 191 3.02 4.06 -8.98
N ARG A 192 2.67 5.34 -8.94
CA ARG A 192 1.74 5.95 -9.88
C ARG A 192 2.51 6.41 -11.11
N PRO A 193 2.14 5.99 -12.33
CA PRO A 193 2.86 6.40 -13.54
C PRO A 193 2.75 7.90 -13.80
N ASP A 194 3.89 8.57 -13.92
CA ASP A 194 3.97 10.01 -14.19
C ASP A 194 3.35 10.40 -15.54
N GLY A 195 3.29 9.47 -16.51
CA GLY A 195 2.72 9.71 -17.82
C GLY A 195 1.29 10.27 -17.80
N PHE A 196 0.52 9.96 -16.78
CA PHE A 196 -0.86 10.46 -16.63
C PHE A 196 -0.97 11.77 -15.82
N SER A 197 0.08 12.18 -15.11
CA SER A 197 0.05 13.34 -14.21
C SER A 197 -0.20 14.67 -14.93
N ALA A 198 0.23 14.78 -16.17
CA ALA A 198 0.05 15.97 -17.02
C ALA A 198 -1.36 16.12 -17.62
N LEU A 199 -2.23 15.12 -17.42
CA LEU A 199 -3.61 15.18 -17.90
C LEU A 199 -4.52 15.88 -16.85
N PRO A 200 -5.62 16.51 -17.28
CA PRO A 200 -6.58 17.11 -16.35
C PRO A 200 -7.10 16.09 -15.33
N GLY A 201 -7.07 16.45 -14.04
CA GLY A 201 -7.44 15.56 -12.94
C GLY A 201 -6.28 14.72 -12.39
N GLY A 202 -5.10 14.73 -13.01
CA GLY A 202 -3.88 14.11 -12.49
C GLY A 202 -3.98 12.61 -12.21
N THR A 203 -3.11 12.15 -11.32
CA THR A 203 -3.10 10.81 -10.73
C THR A 203 -3.61 10.84 -9.29
N SER A 204 -3.97 9.67 -8.74
CA SER A 204 -4.39 9.57 -7.34
C SER A 204 -3.22 9.75 -6.37
N GLU A 205 -3.50 10.28 -5.19
CA GLU A 205 -2.53 10.25 -4.09
C GLU A 205 -2.43 8.82 -3.51
N PRO A 206 -1.25 8.43 -3.00
CA PRO A 206 -1.09 7.16 -2.30
C PRO A 206 -1.99 7.07 -1.08
N GLY A 207 -2.57 5.90 -0.84
CA GLY A 207 -3.38 5.66 0.34
C GLY A 207 -2.56 5.69 1.65
N PRO A 208 -3.24 5.66 2.81
CA PRO A 208 -2.61 5.82 4.12
C PRO A 208 -1.79 4.62 4.60
N LEU A 209 -1.53 3.61 3.74
CA LEU A 209 -0.83 2.37 4.09
C LEU A 209 0.52 2.62 4.79
N ARG A 210 1.30 3.60 4.32
CA ARG A 210 2.57 3.98 4.95
C ARG A 210 2.40 4.47 6.39
N LEU A 211 1.41 5.31 6.65
CA LEU A 211 1.13 5.83 7.99
C LEU A 211 0.70 4.71 8.94
N MET A 212 -0.12 3.79 8.46
CA MET A 212 -0.56 2.62 9.23
C MET A 212 0.63 1.71 9.56
N ALA A 213 1.49 1.41 8.59
CA ALA A 213 2.70 0.63 8.81
C ALA A 213 3.64 1.29 9.83
N ILE A 214 3.85 2.60 9.73
CA ILE A 214 4.64 3.37 10.71
C ILE A 214 4.03 3.28 12.10
N ALA A 215 2.70 3.43 12.24
CA ALA A 215 2.03 3.34 13.53
C ALA A 215 2.20 1.94 14.16
N VAL A 216 2.03 0.87 13.37
CA VAL A 216 2.22 -0.52 13.81
C VAL A 216 3.66 -0.77 14.26
N VAL A 217 4.66 -0.37 13.46
CA VAL A 217 6.08 -0.56 13.78
C VAL A 217 6.48 0.27 15.00
N ALA A 218 6.10 1.54 15.07
CA ALA A 218 6.36 2.40 16.22
C ALA A 218 5.71 1.84 17.49
N GLY A 219 4.46 1.36 17.38
CA GLY A 219 3.76 0.70 18.47
C GLY A 219 4.51 -0.54 18.97
N MET A 220 4.96 -1.39 18.06
CA MET A 220 5.77 -2.58 18.41
C MET A 220 7.06 -2.21 19.13
N VAL A 221 7.80 -1.21 18.63
CA VAL A 221 9.06 -0.74 19.25
C VAL A 221 8.81 -0.19 20.66
N LEU A 222 7.73 0.59 20.85
CA LEU A 222 7.37 1.13 22.16
C LEU A 222 6.98 0.03 23.16
N VAL A 223 6.22 -0.96 22.73
CA VAL A 223 5.83 -2.11 23.58
C VAL A 223 7.06 -2.92 23.97
N LEU A 224 7.89 -3.32 23.02
CA LEU A 224 9.09 -4.13 23.28
C LEU A 224 10.13 -3.35 24.11
N GLY A 225 10.39 -2.08 23.76
CA GLY A 225 11.30 -1.21 24.48
C GLY A 225 10.85 -0.93 25.91
N GLY A 226 9.57 -0.60 26.08
CA GLY A 226 8.98 -0.38 27.41
C GLY A 226 9.01 -1.65 28.27
N ALA A 227 8.66 -2.79 27.72
CA ALA A 227 8.68 -4.08 28.42
C ALA A 227 10.12 -4.48 28.84
N ALA A 228 11.11 -4.24 27.98
CA ALA A 228 12.52 -4.57 28.26
C ALA A 228 13.15 -3.63 29.31
N TYR A 229 12.72 -2.37 29.37
CA TYR A 229 13.31 -1.38 30.28
C TYR A 229 13.11 -1.75 31.76
N GLY A 230 11.97 -2.28 32.15
CA GLY A 230 11.65 -2.65 33.54
C GLY A 230 12.62 -3.67 34.16
N PRO A 231 12.85 -4.84 33.55
CA PRO A 231 13.81 -5.84 34.01
C PRO A 231 15.25 -5.32 34.04
N VAL A 232 15.67 -4.56 33.01
CA VAL A 232 17.03 -4.00 32.90
C VAL A 232 17.29 -3.01 34.03
N ALA A 233 16.37 -2.09 34.28
CA ALA A 233 16.48 -1.12 35.36
C ALA A 233 16.55 -1.79 36.74
N ARG A 234 15.78 -2.85 36.97
CA ARG A 234 15.82 -3.63 38.23
C ARG A 234 17.16 -4.37 38.40
N ARG A 235 17.71 -4.97 37.32
CA ARG A 235 19.03 -5.65 37.36
C ARG A 235 20.18 -4.66 37.60
N ALA A 236 20.14 -3.50 36.97
CA ALA A 236 21.16 -2.45 37.19
C ALA A 236 21.15 -1.90 38.61
N GLY A 237 19.94 -1.74 39.22
CA GLY A 237 19.79 -1.34 40.60
C GLY A 237 20.35 -2.35 41.61
N ARG A 238 20.11 -3.65 41.37
CA ARG A 238 20.64 -4.74 42.25
C ARG A 238 22.17 -4.85 42.22
N ARG A 239 22.82 -4.67 41.05
CA ARG A 239 24.29 -4.71 40.93
C ARG A 239 24.95 -3.58 41.66
N ARG A 240 24.38 -2.38 41.73
CA ARG A 240 24.90 -1.24 42.50
C ARG A 240 24.71 -1.39 44.01
N ALA A 241 23.68 -2.06 44.49
CA ALA A 241 23.45 -2.34 45.88
C ALA A 241 24.43 -3.41 46.44
N GLY A 242 24.85 -4.38 45.61
CA GLY A 242 25.79 -5.44 46.01
C GLY A 242 27.25 -5.01 46.10
N SER A 243 27.67 -3.93 45.40
CA SER A 243 29.07 -3.43 45.44
C SER A 243 29.38 -2.52 46.63
N GLY A 244 28.35 -2.05 47.37
CA GLY A 244 28.51 -1.17 48.52
C GLY A 244 28.74 -1.88 49.85
N THR A 245 28.66 -3.22 49.93
CA THR A 245 28.67 -3.98 51.18
C THR A 245 30.03 -4.63 51.49
N GLN A 246 31.03 -4.51 50.60
CA GLN A 246 32.35 -5.16 50.78
C GLN A 246 33.46 -4.25 51.39
N GLU A 247 33.19 -2.98 51.70
CA GLU A 247 34.23 -2.04 52.10
C GLU A 247 34.29 -1.75 53.62
N THR A 248 33.55 -2.49 54.45
CA THR A 248 33.55 -2.27 55.92
C THR A 248 33.95 -3.47 56.80
N ALA A 249 34.60 -4.49 56.20
CA ALA A 249 35.08 -5.64 56.97
C ALA A 249 36.61 -5.77 56.87
N GLY A 250 37.36 -4.78 57.36
CA GLY A 250 38.81 -4.85 57.33
C GLY A 250 39.53 -3.74 58.09
N VAL A 251 39.18 -3.50 59.38
CA VAL A 251 40.07 -2.86 60.35
C VAL A 251 39.63 -3.38 61.73
N GLY A 252 40.39 -4.27 62.28
CA GLY A 252 40.31 -4.78 63.62
C GLY A 252 41.63 -5.53 63.96
#